data_69efba4abb3b4ac88abef7ead930e3e6
#
_entry.id   69efba4abb3b4ac88abef7ead930e3e6
#
_cell.length_a   1.000
_cell.length_b   1.000
_cell.length_c   1.000
_cell.angle_alpha   90.00
_cell.angle_beta   90.00
_cell.angle_gamma   90.00
#
_symmetry.space_group_name_H-M   'P 1'
#
loop_
_entity.id
_entity.type
_entity.pdbx_description
1 polymer ?
#
loop_
_entity_poly.entity_id
_entity_poly.type
_entity_poly.pdbx_seq_one_letter_code
_entity_poly.pdbx_strand_id
1 'polypeptide(L)'
;IIFLEGFFINQSFFETFSNSLQAKSLLNTFVIGLVALITLQMFSRGIRGSDYYHLGKKPIVLGIAGDSGTGKTTFSEALTKLFGENQVVELVGDDYHNWDRSSPMWKTLTHLDPRANNLFKMVSDLHKMLDGEFVKVRTYNHKTGRFMSEIRQRGNQVILVSGLHALYPKQLVDMQDVSFFLEIEEDLRTKLKIKRDIQKRQKDREQTLSDIERRKVDAKKYISPQQENADVKFTLLPVKRENNSDLPLEKNLKLRVKIKNGAYYQELLRVLIGVCGLQVNIEE
;
A
#
# COMPACT_ATOMS: atom_id res chain seq x y z
N ILE A 1 9.71 -6.18 -16.08
CA ILE A 1 9.70 -4.89 -15.36
C ILE A 1 9.08 -3.86 -16.30
N ILE A 2 8.07 -3.14 -15.84
CA ILE A 2 7.39 -2.12 -16.64
C ILE A 2 7.77 -0.76 -16.07
N PHE A 3 8.34 0.13 -16.88
CA PHE A 3 8.59 1.52 -16.54
C PHE A 3 7.51 2.39 -17.15
N LEU A 4 6.93 3.27 -16.37
CA LEU A 4 6.03 4.31 -16.81
C LEU A 4 6.79 5.63 -16.80
N GLU A 5 7.23 6.10 -17.97
CA GLU A 5 7.92 7.38 -18.16
C GLU A 5 6.95 8.41 -18.75
N GLY A 6 7.03 9.63 -18.28
CA GLY A 6 6.48 10.77 -19.03
C GLY A 6 5.25 11.42 -18.47
N PHE A 7 5.17 11.62 -17.17
CA PHE A 7 4.28 12.65 -16.66
C PHE A 7 5.08 13.78 -16.02
N PHE A 8 5.06 14.93 -16.69
CA PHE A 8 5.45 16.21 -16.09
C PHE A 8 4.44 16.55 -15.01
N ILE A 9 4.71 16.10 -13.79
CA ILE A 9 3.93 16.49 -12.64
C ILE A 9 4.46 17.83 -12.18
N ASN A 10 3.76 18.88 -12.63
CA ASN A 10 4.11 20.26 -12.31
C ASN A 10 3.72 20.58 -10.86
N GLN A 11 4.64 21.16 -10.17
CA GLN A 11 4.73 21.98 -8.97
C GLN A 11 3.94 21.66 -7.69
N SER A 12 2.92 20.83 -7.66
CA SER A 12 2.11 20.62 -6.46
C SER A 12 1.68 19.17 -6.27
N PHE A 13 2.52 18.19 -6.68
CA PHE A 13 2.09 16.79 -6.62
C PHE A 13 1.62 16.39 -5.21
N PHE A 14 2.19 16.94 -4.15
CA PHE A 14 1.77 16.66 -2.78
C PHE A 14 0.70 17.63 -2.23
N GLU A 15 0.65 18.86 -2.65
CA GLU A 15 -0.50 19.75 -2.43
C GLU A 15 -1.62 19.45 -3.43
N THR A 16 -1.25 19.08 -4.65
CA THR A 16 -2.16 18.79 -5.75
C THR A 16 -2.60 17.32 -5.77
N PHE A 17 -1.87 16.38 -5.16
CA PHE A 17 -2.32 14.99 -4.99
C PHE A 17 -3.60 14.90 -4.16
N SER A 18 -3.83 15.88 -3.29
CA SER A 18 -5.14 16.03 -2.64
C SER A 18 -6.14 16.88 -3.43
N ASN A 19 -5.72 17.77 -4.34
CA ASN A 19 -6.60 18.80 -4.88
C ASN A 19 -6.63 19.00 -6.40
N SER A 20 -5.72 18.43 -7.24
CA SER A 20 -5.79 18.65 -8.69
C SER A 20 -6.54 17.56 -9.44
N LEU A 21 -7.34 17.99 -10.43
CA LEU A 21 -8.07 17.10 -11.34
C LEU A 21 -7.13 16.16 -12.12
N GLN A 22 -5.93 16.61 -12.47
CA GLN A 22 -4.97 15.82 -13.25
C GLN A 22 -4.29 14.73 -12.45
N ALA A 23 -3.88 14.97 -11.20
CA ALA A 23 -3.31 13.95 -10.35
C ALA A 23 -4.38 12.95 -9.88
N LYS A 24 -5.61 13.41 -9.66
CA LYS A 24 -6.77 12.53 -9.42
C LYS A 24 -7.09 11.68 -10.66
N SER A 25 -6.97 12.25 -11.86
CA SER A 25 -7.14 11.54 -13.13
C SER A 25 -6.08 10.45 -13.32
N LEU A 26 -4.81 10.73 -13.07
CA LEU A 26 -3.70 9.77 -13.17
C LEU A 26 -3.83 8.63 -12.16
N LEU A 27 -4.12 8.97 -10.90
CA LEU A 27 -4.36 7.97 -9.88
C LEU A 27 -5.59 7.12 -10.23
N ASN A 28 -6.70 7.74 -10.66
CA ASN A 28 -7.91 7.03 -11.07
C ASN A 28 -7.64 6.11 -12.27
N THR A 29 -6.87 6.58 -13.24
CA THR A 29 -6.51 5.84 -14.45
C THR A 29 -5.63 4.63 -14.11
N PHE A 30 -4.64 4.84 -13.23
CA PHE A 30 -3.78 3.79 -12.72
C PHE A 30 -4.60 2.75 -11.91
N VAL A 31 -5.51 3.23 -11.08
CA VAL A 31 -6.39 2.38 -10.28
C VAL A 31 -7.38 1.61 -11.18
N ILE A 32 -7.90 2.20 -12.26
CA ILE A 32 -8.73 1.50 -13.25
C ILE A 32 -7.95 0.38 -13.95
N GLY A 33 -6.70 0.65 -14.37
CA GLY A 33 -5.82 -0.36 -14.94
C GLY A 33 -5.53 -1.53 -13.97
N LEU A 34 -5.33 -1.18 -12.70
CA LEU A 34 -5.11 -2.14 -11.63
C LEU A 34 -6.35 -3.01 -11.36
N VAL A 35 -7.55 -2.43 -11.42
CA VAL A 35 -8.81 -3.16 -11.26
C VAL A 35 -9.06 -4.10 -12.43
N ALA A 36 -8.79 -3.67 -13.65
CA ALA A 36 -8.85 -4.56 -14.79
C ALA A 36 -7.91 -5.77 -14.59
N LEU A 37 -6.71 -5.56 -14.04
CA LEU A 37 -5.77 -6.64 -13.71
C LEU A 37 -6.32 -7.54 -12.60
N ILE A 38 -6.88 -6.97 -11.53
CA ILE A 38 -7.46 -7.72 -10.42
C ILE A 38 -8.65 -8.54 -10.90
N THR A 39 -9.56 -7.94 -11.67
CA THR A 39 -10.73 -8.64 -12.21
C THR A 39 -10.33 -9.75 -13.18
N LEU A 40 -9.33 -9.53 -14.04
CA LEU A 40 -8.80 -10.55 -14.94
C LEU A 40 -8.13 -11.68 -14.16
N GLN A 41 -7.37 -11.38 -13.10
CA GLN A 41 -6.71 -12.39 -12.28
C GLN A 41 -7.72 -13.21 -11.48
N MET A 42 -8.79 -12.58 -11.00
CA MET A 42 -9.91 -13.26 -10.36
C MET A 42 -10.69 -14.15 -11.32
N PHE A 43 -10.97 -13.63 -12.52
CA PHE A 43 -11.63 -14.40 -13.58
C PHE A 43 -10.82 -15.63 -13.98
N SER A 44 -9.49 -15.52 -14.05
CA SER A 44 -8.62 -16.65 -14.37
C SER A 44 -8.47 -17.68 -13.25
N ARG A 45 -8.52 -17.26 -12.00
CA ARG A 45 -8.57 -18.17 -10.85
C ARG A 45 -9.91 -18.90 -10.79
N GLY A 46 -11.01 -18.21 -11.10
CA GLY A 46 -12.35 -18.80 -11.20
C GLY A 46 -12.49 -19.82 -12.32
N ILE A 47 -11.80 -19.64 -13.45
CA ILE A 47 -11.81 -20.59 -14.57
C ILE A 47 -11.02 -21.88 -14.25
N ARG A 48 -10.01 -21.82 -13.37
CA ARG A 48 -9.20 -23.00 -13.00
C ARG A 48 -9.81 -23.87 -11.90
N GLY A 49 -10.81 -23.36 -11.17
CA GLY A 49 -11.54 -24.11 -10.14
C GLY A 49 -12.99 -24.21 -10.52
N SER A 50 -13.58 -25.41 -10.41
CA SER A 50 -14.98 -25.71 -10.72
C SER A 50 -16.02 -24.98 -9.85
N ASP A 51 -15.64 -23.89 -9.17
CA ASP A 51 -16.46 -23.13 -8.23
C ASP A 51 -17.01 -21.83 -8.81
N TYR A 52 -17.53 -21.86 -10.03
CA TYR A 52 -18.25 -20.72 -10.64
C TYR A 52 -19.39 -20.17 -9.78
N TYR A 53 -19.91 -20.97 -8.85
CA TYR A 53 -21.03 -20.60 -7.97
C TYR A 53 -20.61 -19.87 -6.68
N HIS A 54 -19.31 -19.75 -6.38
CA HIS A 54 -18.83 -19.13 -5.13
C HIS A 54 -18.25 -17.73 -5.29
N LEU A 55 -18.02 -17.23 -6.50
CA LEU A 55 -17.48 -15.89 -6.78
C LEU A 55 -18.36 -14.73 -6.26
N GLY A 56 -19.65 -14.97 -5.99
CA GLY A 56 -20.59 -13.96 -5.46
C GLY A 56 -20.73 -13.91 -3.94
N LYS A 57 -20.07 -14.80 -3.19
CA LYS A 57 -20.30 -14.94 -1.75
C LYS A 57 -19.09 -14.65 -0.85
N LYS A 58 -17.88 -14.73 -1.35
CA LYS A 58 -16.67 -14.46 -0.55
C LYS A 58 -16.11 -13.06 -0.84
N PRO A 59 -15.73 -12.31 0.20
CA PRO A 59 -15.02 -11.05 0.01
C PRO A 59 -13.74 -11.22 -0.82
N ILE A 60 -13.43 -10.18 -1.59
CA ILE A 60 -12.11 -10.05 -2.24
C ILE A 60 -11.14 -9.49 -1.21
N VAL A 61 -9.99 -10.12 -1.03
CA VAL A 61 -8.96 -9.65 -0.09
C VAL A 61 -7.77 -9.09 -0.85
N LEU A 62 -7.45 -7.82 -0.60
CA LEU A 62 -6.31 -7.14 -1.18
C LEU A 62 -5.28 -6.80 -0.09
N GLY A 63 -4.06 -7.30 -0.24
CA GLY A 63 -2.95 -7.02 0.66
C GLY A 63 -2.11 -5.84 0.20
N ILE A 64 -1.77 -4.91 1.12
CA ILE A 64 -0.99 -3.72 0.79
C ILE A 64 0.12 -3.57 1.84
N ALA A 65 1.35 -3.95 1.48
CA ALA A 65 2.53 -3.81 2.33
C ALA A 65 3.50 -2.76 1.80
N GLY A 66 4.44 -2.40 2.64
CA GLY A 66 5.51 -1.45 2.34
C GLY A 66 5.96 -0.70 3.59
N ASP A 67 7.10 -0.04 3.53
CA ASP A 67 7.64 0.71 4.67
C ASP A 67 6.80 1.96 5.00
N SER A 68 7.10 2.56 6.13
CA SER A 68 6.45 3.80 6.57
C SER A 68 6.74 4.94 5.60
N GLY A 69 5.68 5.57 5.09
CA GLY A 69 5.79 6.69 4.15
C GLY A 69 5.77 6.30 2.66
N THR A 70 5.53 5.03 2.32
CA THR A 70 5.45 4.56 0.93
C THR A 70 4.10 4.82 0.25
N GLY A 71 3.15 5.47 0.91
CA GLY A 71 1.86 5.82 0.29
C GLY A 71 0.76 4.78 0.45
N LYS A 72 0.90 3.78 1.35
CA LYS A 72 -0.13 2.75 1.58
C LYS A 72 -1.52 3.33 1.82
N THR A 73 -1.64 4.29 2.72
CA THR A 73 -2.93 4.95 3.02
C THR A 73 -3.54 5.60 1.78
N THR A 74 -2.74 6.32 0.99
CA THR A 74 -3.20 6.94 -0.26
C THR A 74 -3.66 5.90 -1.26
N PHE A 75 -2.97 4.77 -1.33
CA PHE A 75 -3.34 3.65 -2.20
C PHE A 75 -4.61 2.96 -1.73
N SER A 76 -4.76 2.69 -0.42
CA SER A 76 -6.01 2.17 0.18
C SER A 76 -7.20 3.09 -0.08
N GLU A 77 -7.03 4.41 0.13
CA GLU A 77 -8.06 5.42 -0.14
C GLU A 77 -8.49 5.42 -1.62
N ALA A 78 -7.53 5.26 -2.53
CA ALA A 78 -7.82 5.19 -3.96
C ALA A 78 -8.63 3.93 -4.32
N LEU A 79 -8.24 2.78 -3.78
CA LEU A 79 -8.99 1.53 -3.95
C LEU A 79 -10.40 1.61 -3.33
N THR A 80 -10.52 2.22 -2.15
CA THR A 80 -11.82 2.42 -1.48
C THR A 80 -12.75 3.27 -2.34
N LYS A 81 -12.25 4.35 -2.93
CA LYS A 81 -13.05 5.19 -3.85
C LYS A 81 -13.46 4.44 -5.11
N LEU A 82 -12.60 3.58 -5.61
CA LEU A 82 -12.85 2.81 -6.81
C LEU A 82 -13.92 1.75 -6.62
N PHE A 83 -13.81 0.95 -5.55
CA PHE A 83 -14.78 -0.10 -5.25
C PHE A 83 -16.08 0.46 -4.63
N GLY A 84 -16.04 1.70 -4.12
CA GLY A 84 -17.12 2.34 -3.36
C GLY A 84 -16.94 2.17 -1.85
N GLU A 85 -17.07 3.29 -1.14
CA GLU A 85 -16.80 3.36 0.32
C GLU A 85 -17.68 2.37 1.11
N ASN A 86 -18.91 2.12 0.64
CA ASN A 86 -19.86 1.21 1.28
C ASN A 86 -19.54 -0.28 1.01
N GLN A 87 -18.62 -0.59 0.12
CA GLN A 87 -18.26 -1.97 -0.26
C GLN A 87 -16.95 -2.44 0.32
N VAL A 88 -16.16 -1.52 0.87
CA VAL A 88 -14.81 -1.76 1.37
C VAL A 88 -14.76 -1.71 2.88
N VAL A 89 -14.02 -2.63 3.47
CA VAL A 89 -13.59 -2.56 4.86
C VAL A 89 -12.07 -2.72 4.90
N GLU A 90 -11.40 -2.00 5.79
CA GLU A 90 -9.94 -2.05 5.90
C GLU A 90 -9.50 -2.58 7.27
N LEU A 91 -8.60 -3.57 7.27
CA LEU A 91 -7.80 -3.98 8.41
C LEU A 91 -6.46 -3.25 8.35
N VAL A 92 -6.31 -2.25 9.19
CA VAL A 92 -5.12 -1.40 9.26
C VAL A 92 -4.10 -1.98 10.22
N GLY A 93 -2.90 -2.31 9.76
CA GLY A 93 -1.86 -2.96 10.56
C GLY A 93 -1.45 -2.17 11.80
N ASP A 94 -1.53 -0.84 11.76
CA ASP A 94 -1.21 0.01 12.92
C ASP A 94 -2.21 -0.17 14.08
N ASP A 95 -3.43 -0.66 13.82
CA ASP A 95 -4.44 -0.98 14.83
C ASP A 95 -4.08 -2.24 15.65
N TYR A 96 -3.11 -3.00 15.16
CA TYR A 96 -2.60 -4.22 15.80
C TYR A 96 -1.27 -4.01 16.54
N HIS A 97 -0.81 -2.77 16.74
CA HIS A 97 0.31 -2.51 17.65
C HIS A 97 0.00 -3.01 19.06
N ASN A 98 1.01 -3.57 19.74
CA ASN A 98 0.82 -4.07 21.10
C ASN A 98 0.71 -2.95 22.14
N TRP A 99 1.27 -1.75 21.85
CA TRP A 99 1.40 -0.67 22.82
C TRP A 99 1.08 0.71 22.25
N ASP A 100 0.63 1.61 23.13
CA ASP A 100 0.55 3.04 22.84
C ASP A 100 1.95 3.65 22.63
N ARG A 101 2.03 4.79 21.95
CA ARG A 101 3.29 5.49 21.64
C ARG A 101 4.15 5.78 22.85
N SER A 102 3.55 6.03 24.01
CA SER A 102 4.23 6.34 25.27
C SER A 102 4.89 5.14 25.93
N SER A 103 4.63 3.92 25.46
CA SER A 103 5.20 2.72 26.05
C SER A 103 6.72 2.69 25.98
N PRO A 104 7.42 2.35 27.07
CA PRO A 104 8.87 2.20 27.07
C PRO A 104 9.36 1.05 26.16
N MET A 105 8.50 0.11 25.80
CA MET A 105 8.83 -1.00 24.90
C MET A 105 9.33 -0.54 23.53
N TRP A 106 8.92 0.66 23.07
CA TRP A 106 9.41 1.26 21.81
C TRP A 106 10.88 1.68 21.84
N LYS A 107 11.52 1.68 23.01
CA LYS A 107 12.97 1.84 23.13
C LYS A 107 13.70 0.55 22.74
N THR A 108 13.09 -0.60 22.98
CA THR A 108 13.65 -1.93 22.72
C THR A 108 13.28 -2.47 21.35
N LEU A 109 12.01 -2.34 20.96
CA LEU A 109 11.48 -2.82 19.69
C LEU A 109 11.00 -1.64 18.85
N THR A 110 11.17 -1.72 17.52
CA THR A 110 10.55 -0.76 16.60
C THR A 110 9.19 -1.26 16.14
N HIS A 111 8.37 -0.39 15.55
CA HIS A 111 7.10 -0.78 14.93
C HIS A 111 7.29 -1.78 13.75
N LEU A 112 8.50 -1.85 13.22
CA LEU A 112 8.87 -2.74 12.12
C LEU A 112 9.18 -4.17 12.59
N ASP A 113 9.42 -4.36 13.89
CA ASP A 113 9.60 -5.71 14.46
C ASP A 113 8.25 -6.40 14.56
N PRO A 114 8.07 -7.60 13.98
CA PRO A 114 6.80 -8.33 14.06
C PRO A 114 6.32 -8.58 15.50
N ARG A 115 7.23 -8.72 16.46
CA ARG A 115 6.92 -8.95 17.89
C ARG A 115 6.25 -7.74 18.55
N ALA A 116 6.39 -6.56 17.96
CA ALA A 116 5.73 -5.33 18.43
C ALA A 116 4.26 -5.23 17.98
N ASN A 117 3.78 -6.21 17.22
CA ASN A 117 2.47 -6.22 16.60
C ASN A 117 1.72 -7.53 16.89
N ASN A 118 0.43 -7.47 17.15
CA ASN A 118 -0.41 -8.65 17.34
C ASN A 118 -0.84 -9.23 15.99
N LEU A 119 0.13 -9.80 15.26
CA LEU A 119 -0.11 -10.36 13.94
C LEU A 119 -1.02 -11.59 13.97
N PHE A 120 -1.00 -12.35 15.08
CA PHE A 120 -1.91 -13.48 15.28
C PHE A 120 -3.37 -13.01 15.31
N LYS A 121 -3.66 -11.92 16.04
CA LYS A 121 -5.00 -11.34 16.05
C LYS A 121 -5.40 -10.84 14.66
N MET A 122 -4.48 -10.21 13.91
CA MET A 122 -4.76 -9.74 12.56
C MET A 122 -5.14 -10.88 11.60
N VAL A 123 -4.42 -12.01 11.66
CA VAL A 123 -4.76 -13.24 10.92
C VAL A 123 -6.13 -13.77 11.33
N SER A 124 -6.38 -13.89 12.65
CA SER A 124 -7.65 -14.37 13.17
C SER A 124 -8.83 -13.48 12.80
N ASP A 125 -8.63 -12.15 12.85
CA ASP A 125 -9.69 -11.18 12.50
C ASP A 125 -10.02 -11.26 11.00
N LEU A 126 -9.02 -11.38 10.12
CA LEU A 126 -9.28 -11.57 8.69
C LEU A 126 -10.06 -12.86 8.43
N HIS A 127 -9.67 -13.96 9.08
CA HIS A 127 -10.36 -15.24 8.94
C HIS A 127 -11.84 -15.13 9.33
N LYS A 128 -12.12 -14.54 10.49
CA LYS A 128 -13.50 -14.30 10.96
C LYS A 128 -14.28 -13.41 10.00
N MET A 129 -13.66 -12.37 9.45
CA MET A 129 -14.30 -11.48 8.48
C MET A 129 -14.64 -12.20 7.17
N LEU A 130 -13.82 -13.15 6.73
CA LEU A 130 -14.09 -14.03 5.58
C LEU A 130 -15.27 -14.97 5.84
N ASP A 131 -15.42 -15.41 7.09
CA ASP A 131 -16.57 -16.24 7.54
C ASP A 131 -17.84 -15.41 7.82
N GLY A 132 -17.78 -14.09 7.59
CA GLY A 132 -18.90 -13.17 7.81
C GLY A 132 -19.14 -12.82 9.28
N GLU A 133 -18.20 -13.10 10.15
CA GLU A 133 -18.27 -12.77 11.57
C GLU A 133 -17.87 -11.32 11.85
N PHE A 134 -18.32 -10.82 13.01
CA PHE A 134 -17.86 -9.53 13.52
C PHE A 134 -16.55 -9.68 14.29
N VAL A 135 -15.64 -8.74 14.08
CA VAL A 135 -14.40 -8.58 14.82
C VAL A 135 -14.41 -7.28 15.63
N LYS A 136 -13.67 -7.26 16.73
CA LYS A 136 -13.45 -6.05 17.53
C LYS A 136 -12.03 -5.55 17.27
N VAL A 137 -11.92 -4.32 16.76
CA VAL A 137 -10.65 -3.67 16.42
C VAL A 137 -10.53 -2.37 17.18
N ARG A 138 -9.34 -2.10 17.73
CA ARG A 138 -9.00 -0.82 18.35
C ARG A 138 -8.35 0.05 17.27
N THR A 139 -8.83 1.24 17.04
CA THR A 139 -8.24 2.15 16.07
C THR A 139 -7.08 2.94 16.68
N TYR A 140 -5.92 2.90 16.04
CA TYR A 140 -4.74 3.64 16.50
C TYR A 140 -4.75 5.09 16.00
N ASN A 141 -4.80 6.03 16.93
CA ASN A 141 -4.77 7.46 16.61
C ASN A 141 -3.33 7.97 16.50
N HIS A 142 -2.90 8.25 15.28
CA HIS A 142 -1.54 8.75 15.00
C HIS A 142 -1.23 10.14 15.58
N LYS A 143 -2.23 10.99 15.86
CA LYS A 143 -2.01 12.30 16.46
C LYS A 143 -1.67 12.16 17.95
N THR A 144 -2.51 11.42 18.68
CA THR A 144 -2.32 11.23 20.13
C THR A 144 -1.34 10.10 20.44
N GLY A 145 -1.14 9.15 19.54
CA GLY A 145 -0.33 7.96 19.76
C GLY A 145 -0.98 6.94 20.70
N ARG A 146 -2.30 6.97 20.81
CA ARG A 146 -3.10 6.09 21.68
C ARG A 146 -4.13 5.33 20.89
N PHE A 147 -4.54 4.19 21.43
CA PHE A 147 -5.69 3.47 20.92
C PHE A 147 -6.99 4.16 21.30
N MET A 148 -7.92 4.17 20.36
CA MET A 148 -9.32 4.59 20.57
C MET A 148 -10.13 3.40 21.11
N SER A 149 -11.40 3.65 21.44
CA SER A 149 -12.34 2.60 21.80
C SER A 149 -12.47 1.55 20.72
N GLU A 150 -12.77 0.31 21.13
CA GLU A 150 -13.02 -0.77 20.18
C GLU A 150 -14.26 -0.48 19.33
N ILE A 151 -14.13 -0.74 18.04
CA ILE A 151 -15.23 -0.74 17.10
C ILE A 151 -15.52 -2.17 16.62
N ARG A 152 -16.77 -2.44 16.24
CA ARG A 152 -17.16 -3.70 15.61
C ARG A 152 -17.08 -3.51 14.10
N GLN A 153 -16.36 -4.40 13.44
CA GLN A 153 -16.26 -4.47 11.98
C GLN A 153 -16.66 -5.86 11.51
N ARG A 154 -17.12 -5.95 10.28
CA ARG A 154 -17.43 -7.19 9.58
C ARG A 154 -16.91 -7.12 8.16
N GLY A 155 -16.54 -8.24 7.56
CA GLY A 155 -16.19 -8.34 6.15
C GLY A 155 -17.27 -7.75 5.25
N ASN A 156 -16.84 -7.12 4.17
CA ASN A 156 -17.69 -6.57 3.13
C ASN A 156 -17.24 -7.17 1.78
N GLN A 157 -17.73 -6.68 0.64
CA GLN A 157 -17.34 -7.22 -0.67
C GLN A 157 -15.84 -7.17 -0.94
N VAL A 158 -15.17 -6.14 -0.42
CA VAL A 158 -13.71 -5.99 -0.50
C VAL A 158 -13.14 -5.78 0.90
N ILE A 159 -12.12 -6.55 1.26
CA ILE A 159 -11.33 -6.38 2.47
C ILE A 159 -9.93 -5.93 2.07
N LEU A 160 -9.54 -4.73 2.50
CA LEU A 160 -8.16 -4.26 2.37
C LEU A 160 -7.39 -4.64 3.63
N VAL A 161 -6.24 -5.27 3.46
CA VAL A 161 -5.31 -5.58 4.56
C VAL A 161 -4.08 -4.72 4.34
N SER A 162 -3.96 -3.60 5.05
CA SER A 162 -2.88 -2.66 4.84
C SER A 162 -1.96 -2.52 6.05
N GLY A 163 -0.66 -2.43 5.84
CA GLY A 163 0.27 -2.20 6.96
C GLY A 163 1.70 -2.58 6.68
N LEU A 164 2.52 -2.45 7.73
CA LEU A 164 3.94 -2.79 7.70
C LEU A 164 4.16 -4.31 7.54
N HIS A 165 3.22 -5.13 8.01
CA HIS A 165 3.33 -6.58 8.04
C HIS A 165 2.19 -7.28 7.27
N ALA A 166 1.53 -6.58 6.36
CA ALA A 166 0.40 -7.13 5.61
C ALA A 166 0.77 -8.36 4.76
N LEU A 167 2.05 -8.50 4.36
CA LEU A 167 2.58 -9.64 3.62
C LEU A 167 3.63 -10.44 4.42
N TYR A 168 3.71 -10.25 5.74
CA TYR A 168 4.69 -10.94 6.58
C TYR A 168 4.22 -12.33 7.06
N PRO A 169 3.04 -12.49 7.69
CA PRO A 169 2.55 -13.82 8.06
C PRO A 169 2.06 -14.58 6.83
N LYS A 170 2.60 -15.79 6.64
CA LYS A 170 2.19 -16.63 5.50
C LYS A 170 0.68 -16.86 5.46
N GLN A 171 0.07 -17.12 6.62
CA GLN A 171 -1.39 -17.32 6.72
C GLN A 171 -2.18 -16.09 6.25
N LEU A 172 -1.65 -14.88 6.48
CA LEU A 172 -2.29 -13.65 6.00
C LEU A 172 -2.18 -13.53 4.48
N VAL A 173 -1.02 -13.87 3.93
CA VAL A 173 -0.76 -13.86 2.47
C VAL A 173 -1.63 -14.89 1.76
N ASP A 174 -1.75 -16.09 2.31
CA ASP A 174 -2.54 -17.18 1.72
C ASP A 174 -4.05 -16.87 1.64
N MET A 175 -4.55 -15.93 2.44
CA MET A 175 -5.93 -15.45 2.42
C MET A 175 -6.16 -14.28 1.44
N GLN A 176 -5.11 -13.74 0.83
CA GLN A 176 -5.22 -12.60 -0.08
C GLN A 176 -5.37 -13.05 -1.52
N ASP A 177 -6.28 -12.43 -2.25
CA ASP A 177 -6.48 -12.68 -3.68
C ASP A 177 -5.43 -11.99 -4.53
N VAL A 178 -5.04 -10.76 -4.14
CA VAL A 178 -3.97 -9.99 -4.77
C VAL A 178 -3.19 -9.23 -3.71
N SER A 179 -1.88 -9.23 -3.84
CA SER A 179 -0.97 -8.60 -2.90
C SER A 179 -0.07 -7.56 -3.57
N PHE A 180 0.04 -6.39 -2.92
CA PHE A 180 0.81 -5.24 -3.39
C PHE A 180 1.93 -4.90 -2.43
N PHE A 181 3.12 -4.66 -2.96
CA PHE A 181 4.22 -4.09 -2.20
C PHE A 181 4.56 -2.70 -2.73
N LEU A 182 4.46 -1.69 -1.88
CA LEU A 182 4.76 -0.31 -2.22
C LEU A 182 6.14 0.08 -1.72
N GLU A 183 6.95 0.60 -2.62
CA GLU A 183 8.30 1.08 -2.36
C GLU A 183 8.49 2.48 -2.95
N ILE A 184 9.29 3.28 -2.29
CA ILE A 184 9.77 4.56 -2.79
C ILE A 184 11.28 4.54 -2.68
N GLU A 185 11.98 5.07 -3.65
CA GLU A 185 13.43 5.25 -3.59
C GLU A 185 13.81 5.97 -2.27
N GLU A 186 14.90 5.53 -1.63
CA GLU A 186 15.19 5.84 -0.22
C GLU A 186 15.34 7.35 0.07
N ASP A 187 16.05 8.09 -0.79
CA ASP A 187 16.24 9.52 -0.60
C ASP A 187 14.92 10.29 -0.76
N LEU A 188 14.13 9.89 -1.77
CA LEU A 188 12.81 10.44 -2.00
C LEU A 188 11.88 10.12 -0.82
N ARG A 189 11.86 8.87 -0.36
CA ARG A 189 11.07 8.42 0.78
C ARG A 189 11.41 9.21 2.04
N THR A 190 12.69 9.40 2.30
CA THR A 190 13.18 10.16 3.47
C THR A 190 12.67 11.60 3.43
N LYS A 191 12.78 12.29 2.29
CA LYS A 191 12.27 13.66 2.12
C LYS A 191 10.76 13.74 2.33
N LEU A 192 10.00 12.83 1.72
CA LEU A 192 8.55 12.78 1.85
C LEU A 192 8.10 12.48 3.29
N LYS A 193 8.79 11.57 3.97
CA LYS A 193 8.49 11.21 5.36
C LYS A 193 8.78 12.37 6.31
N ILE A 194 9.91 13.07 6.14
CA ILE A 194 10.22 14.27 6.92
C ILE A 194 9.12 15.32 6.75
N LYS A 195 8.76 15.66 5.50
CA LYS A 195 7.71 16.62 5.19
C LYS A 195 6.38 16.25 5.86
N ARG A 196 5.95 14.98 5.73
CA ARG A 196 4.72 14.48 6.36
C ARG A 196 4.77 14.55 7.89
N ASP A 197 5.87 14.10 8.49
CA ASP A 197 5.98 13.98 9.94
C ASP A 197 6.05 15.38 10.61
N ILE A 198 6.65 16.37 9.95
CA ILE A 198 6.61 17.76 10.37
C ILE A 198 5.18 18.33 10.23
N GLN A 199 4.58 18.23 9.05
CA GLN A 199 3.30 18.88 8.75
C GLN A 199 2.10 18.23 9.45
N LYS A 200 2.04 16.88 9.47
CA LYS A 200 0.86 16.16 9.98
C LYS A 200 1.02 15.62 11.39
N ARG A 201 2.25 15.39 11.86
CA ARG A 201 2.52 14.73 13.15
C ARG A 201 3.24 15.64 14.14
N GLN A 202 3.57 16.87 13.75
CA GLN A 202 4.26 17.86 14.56
C GLN A 202 5.57 17.34 15.18
N LYS A 203 6.26 16.45 14.46
CA LYS A 203 7.56 15.92 14.85
C LYS A 203 8.67 16.86 14.40
N ASP A 204 9.75 16.91 15.20
CA ASP A 204 10.98 17.57 14.81
C ASP A 204 11.70 16.78 13.70
N ARG A 205 12.47 17.52 12.87
CA ARG A 205 13.23 16.95 11.74
C ARG A 205 14.32 16.00 12.23
N GLU A 206 15.08 16.39 13.27
CA GLU A 206 16.18 15.57 13.80
C GLU A 206 15.64 14.27 14.41
N GLN A 207 14.54 14.34 15.16
CA GLN A 207 13.86 13.18 15.69
C GLN A 207 13.38 12.25 14.58
N THR A 208 12.85 12.80 13.47
CA THR A 208 12.39 11.99 12.34
C THR A 208 13.56 11.28 11.67
N LEU A 209 14.71 11.95 11.47
CA LEU A 209 15.91 11.34 10.89
C LEU A 209 16.47 10.23 11.79
N SER A 210 16.57 10.49 13.09
CA SER A 210 16.99 9.49 14.08
C SER A 210 16.08 8.26 14.07
N ASP A 211 14.76 8.47 14.00
CA ASP A 211 13.77 7.39 13.89
C ASP A 211 13.95 6.59 12.60
N ILE A 212 14.26 7.23 11.47
CA ILE A 212 14.51 6.55 10.20
C ILE A 212 15.74 5.67 10.31
N GLU A 213 16.86 6.23 10.81
CA GLU A 213 18.11 5.52 10.93
C GLU A 213 17.98 4.28 11.85
N ARG A 214 17.40 4.47 13.02
CA ARG A 214 17.15 3.37 13.98
C ARG A 214 16.35 2.21 13.37
N ARG A 215 15.44 2.51 12.43
CA ARG A 215 14.54 1.53 11.82
C ARG A 215 15.10 0.83 10.59
N LYS A 216 16.21 1.28 10.03
CA LYS A 216 16.77 0.71 8.80
C LYS A 216 17.06 -0.79 8.90
N VAL A 217 17.61 -1.22 10.04
CA VAL A 217 17.93 -2.63 10.27
C VAL A 217 16.67 -3.49 10.23
N ASP A 218 15.64 -3.06 10.98
CA ASP A 218 14.36 -3.78 11.03
C ASP A 218 13.62 -3.72 9.68
N ALA A 219 13.68 -2.58 8.98
CA ALA A 219 13.11 -2.46 7.64
C ALA A 219 13.72 -3.47 6.67
N LYS A 220 15.05 -3.58 6.65
CA LYS A 220 15.75 -4.56 5.82
C LYS A 220 15.43 -6.00 6.22
N LYS A 221 15.27 -6.27 7.52
CA LYS A 221 15.05 -7.61 8.05
C LYS A 221 13.60 -8.09 7.89
N TYR A 222 12.62 -7.22 8.11
CA TYR A 222 11.23 -7.63 8.25
C TYR A 222 10.28 -7.06 7.19
N ILE A 223 10.60 -5.87 6.63
CA ILE A 223 9.71 -5.23 5.67
C ILE A 223 10.12 -5.54 4.23
N SER A 224 11.38 -5.29 3.87
CA SER A 224 11.86 -5.48 2.50
C SER A 224 11.66 -6.91 1.97
N PRO A 225 11.84 -7.99 2.76
CA PRO A 225 11.63 -9.35 2.24
C PRO A 225 10.19 -9.65 1.84
N GLN A 226 9.20 -8.90 2.35
CA GLN A 226 7.80 -9.09 2.01
C GLN A 226 7.50 -8.82 0.52
N GLN A 227 8.36 -8.10 -0.20
CA GLN A 227 8.24 -7.89 -1.64
C GLN A 227 8.18 -9.20 -2.44
N GLU A 228 8.80 -10.27 -1.94
CA GLU A 228 8.80 -11.59 -2.59
C GLU A 228 7.44 -12.30 -2.49
N ASN A 229 6.61 -11.89 -1.52
CA ASN A 229 5.25 -12.38 -1.35
C ASN A 229 4.22 -11.58 -2.16
N ALA A 230 4.63 -10.45 -2.76
CA ALA A 230 3.73 -9.60 -3.52
C ALA A 230 3.51 -10.12 -4.95
N ASP A 231 2.27 -10.07 -5.41
CA ASP A 231 1.93 -10.29 -6.82
C ASP A 231 2.36 -9.10 -7.68
N VAL A 232 2.22 -7.89 -7.14
CA VAL A 232 2.59 -6.65 -7.82
C VAL A 232 3.43 -5.77 -6.89
N LYS A 233 4.60 -5.35 -7.38
CA LYS A 233 5.46 -4.38 -6.69
C LYS A 233 5.45 -3.04 -7.44
N PHE A 234 5.15 -1.98 -6.72
CA PHE A 234 5.24 -0.61 -7.19
C PHE A 234 6.45 0.07 -6.56
N THR A 235 7.33 0.62 -7.38
CA THR A 235 8.48 1.41 -6.91
C THR A 235 8.42 2.80 -7.51
N LEU A 236 8.25 3.81 -6.67
CA LEU A 236 8.30 5.21 -7.07
C LEU A 236 9.75 5.70 -7.09
N LEU A 237 10.18 6.22 -8.22
CA LEU A 237 11.55 6.64 -8.51
C LEU A 237 11.60 8.09 -8.95
N PRO A 238 12.64 8.86 -8.59
CA PRO A 238 12.88 10.15 -9.19
C PRO A 238 13.37 9.98 -10.65
N VAL A 239 12.92 10.84 -11.55
CA VAL A 239 13.48 10.94 -12.90
C VAL A 239 14.80 11.69 -12.80
N LYS A 240 15.92 11.03 -13.11
CA LYS A 240 17.21 11.69 -13.25
C LYS A 240 17.23 12.48 -14.56
N ARG A 241 17.44 13.80 -14.51
CA ARG A 241 17.73 14.61 -15.69
C ARG A 241 19.24 14.76 -15.84
N GLU A 242 19.73 14.64 -17.07
CA GLU A 242 21.15 14.80 -17.41
C GLU A 242 21.64 16.26 -17.29
N ASN A 243 20.75 17.24 -17.19
CA ASN A 243 21.11 18.65 -17.08
C ASN A 243 20.68 19.24 -15.75
N ASN A 244 21.63 19.90 -15.07
CA ASN A 244 21.52 20.70 -13.84
C ASN A 244 20.34 21.69 -13.85
N SER A 245 19.12 21.22 -13.67
CA SER A 245 18.00 22.09 -13.39
C SER A 245 17.64 21.94 -11.92
N ASP A 246 17.70 23.04 -11.16
CA ASP A 246 17.33 23.21 -9.75
C ASP A 246 15.84 22.95 -9.46
N LEU A 247 15.20 22.04 -10.19
CA LEU A 247 13.82 21.67 -9.98
C LEU A 247 13.74 20.69 -8.80
N PRO A 248 12.82 20.92 -7.86
CA PRO A 248 12.63 20.02 -6.71
C PRO A 248 12.41 18.58 -7.18
N LEU A 249 13.04 17.62 -6.51
CA LEU A 249 12.95 16.16 -6.75
C LEU A 249 11.50 15.65 -6.85
N GLU A 250 10.55 16.37 -6.26
CA GLU A 250 9.12 16.04 -6.23
C GLU A 250 8.41 16.25 -7.59
N LYS A 251 9.06 16.88 -8.56
CA LYS A 251 8.42 17.30 -9.82
C LYS A 251 8.52 16.31 -10.97
N ASN A 252 9.44 15.35 -10.91
CA ASN A 252 9.62 14.35 -11.95
C ASN A 252 9.75 12.97 -11.31
N LEU A 253 8.67 12.23 -11.31
CA LEU A 253 8.61 10.89 -10.75
C LEU A 253 8.26 9.90 -11.86
N LYS A 254 8.86 8.71 -11.80
CA LYS A 254 8.46 7.56 -12.59
C LYS A 254 8.04 6.41 -11.68
N LEU A 255 7.09 5.62 -12.15
CA LEU A 255 6.62 4.44 -11.47
C LEU A 255 7.16 3.21 -12.19
N ARG A 256 7.87 2.36 -11.43
CA ARG A 256 8.24 1.02 -11.88
C ARG A 256 7.23 0.03 -11.33
N VAL A 257 6.69 -0.81 -12.22
CA VAL A 257 5.77 -1.88 -11.86
C VAL A 257 6.43 -3.22 -12.15
N LYS A 258 6.54 -4.09 -11.14
CA LYS A 258 6.99 -5.48 -11.30
C LYS A 258 5.83 -6.41 -10.98
N ILE A 259 5.48 -7.29 -11.91
CA ILE A 259 4.39 -8.27 -11.77
C ILE A 259 5.01 -9.66 -11.70
N LYS A 260 4.62 -10.46 -10.71
CA LYS A 260 5.21 -11.78 -10.46
C LYS A 260 4.83 -12.81 -11.52
N ASN A 261 3.59 -12.77 -12.02
CA ASN A 261 3.08 -13.64 -13.06
C ASN A 261 2.73 -12.83 -14.30
N GLY A 262 3.52 -12.97 -15.37
CA GLY A 262 3.34 -12.24 -16.62
C GLY A 262 2.11 -12.60 -17.45
N ALA A 263 1.22 -13.49 -16.97
CA ALA A 263 0.10 -14.01 -17.76
C ALA A 263 -0.89 -12.93 -18.26
N TYR A 264 -0.92 -11.75 -17.63
CA TYR A 264 -1.87 -10.68 -17.96
C TYR A 264 -1.20 -9.33 -18.27
N TYR A 265 0.12 -9.33 -18.51
CA TYR A 265 0.82 -8.08 -18.77
C TYR A 265 0.34 -7.41 -20.06
N GLN A 266 -0.07 -8.18 -21.08
CA GLN A 266 -0.55 -7.64 -22.35
C GLN A 266 -1.88 -6.87 -22.19
N GLU A 267 -2.80 -7.41 -21.41
CA GLU A 267 -4.07 -6.75 -21.09
C GLU A 267 -3.83 -5.49 -20.27
N LEU A 268 -2.93 -5.55 -19.28
CA LEU A 268 -2.51 -4.38 -18.52
C LEU A 268 -1.92 -3.31 -19.44
N LEU A 269 -1.03 -3.68 -20.35
CA LEU A 269 -0.44 -2.75 -21.32
C LEU A 269 -1.50 -2.13 -22.23
N ARG A 270 -2.45 -2.90 -22.72
CA ARG A 270 -3.55 -2.38 -23.53
C ARG A 270 -4.35 -1.31 -22.77
N VAL A 271 -4.63 -1.53 -21.48
CA VAL A 271 -5.31 -0.55 -20.63
C VAL A 271 -4.43 0.67 -20.38
N LEU A 272 -3.18 0.49 -19.99
CA LEU A 272 -2.27 1.59 -19.66
C LEU A 272 -1.98 2.47 -20.89
N ILE A 273 -1.76 1.87 -22.05
CA ILE A 273 -1.47 2.61 -23.28
C ILE A 273 -2.77 3.07 -23.96
N GLY A 274 -3.70 2.15 -24.18
CA GLY A 274 -4.89 2.42 -25.01
C GLY A 274 -5.96 3.24 -24.30
N VAL A 275 -6.17 3.01 -22.99
CA VAL A 275 -7.20 3.73 -22.22
C VAL A 275 -6.61 4.92 -21.49
N CYS A 276 -5.40 4.75 -20.93
CA CYS A 276 -4.78 5.74 -20.06
C CYS A 276 -3.82 6.67 -20.79
N GLY A 277 -3.44 6.38 -22.05
CA GLY A 277 -2.51 7.19 -22.83
C GLY A 277 -1.10 7.28 -22.22
N LEU A 278 -0.70 6.28 -21.41
CA LEU A 278 0.60 6.29 -20.76
C LEU A 278 1.71 5.82 -21.70
N GLN A 279 2.88 6.45 -21.61
CA GLN A 279 4.09 5.91 -22.22
C GLN A 279 4.62 4.79 -21.33
N VAL A 280 4.82 3.60 -21.91
CA VAL A 280 5.24 2.41 -21.17
C VAL A 280 6.51 1.87 -21.80
N ASN A 281 7.58 1.78 -21.01
CA ASN A 281 8.80 1.07 -21.38
C ASN A 281 8.83 -0.29 -20.68
N ILE A 282 9.09 -1.35 -21.44
CA ILE A 282 9.13 -2.73 -20.94
C ILE A 282 10.58 -3.16 -20.88
N GLU A 283 11.01 -3.63 -19.71
CA GLU A 283 12.27 -4.34 -19.53
C GLU A 283 11.96 -5.79 -19.15
N GLU A 284 12.52 -6.75 -19.87
CA GLU A 284 12.41 -8.20 -19.63
C GLU A 284 13.32 -8.67 -18.47
#